data_3735106706f0437320f854d6772c9118
#
_entry.id   3735106706f0437320f854d6772c9118
#
_cell.length_a   1.000
_cell.length_b   1.000
_cell.length_c   1.000
_cell.angle_alpha   90.00
_cell.angle_beta   90.00
_cell.angle_gamma   90.00
#
_symmetry.space_group_name_H-M   'P 1'
#
loop_
_entity.id
_entity.type
_entity.pdbx_description
1 polymer ?
#
loop_
_entity_poly.entity_id
_entity_poly.type
_entity_poly.pdbx_seq_one_letter_code
_entity_poly.pdbx_strand_id
1 'polypeptide(L)'
;MTEQMPNVLAKIVAHKAGEVAALKAAQPLTTFITQVKPTQRDFLAALKQAGPRFILECKKASPSKGLIRSDFNLAELAKVYGQYADCISVLTDEKFFQGKYEYLRTMRGLVDKPLLHKDFIIDSYQIYLGRHCGADAVLLMLSVLNDEEYRQLAATAAELNMTVLTEVSNIDETLRAVALNAELIGINNRDLRDLSTNLNTSFNLAKLIPEGRTVVSESGIYTNQQVRH
;
A
#
# COMPACT_ATOMS: atom_id res chain seq x y z
N MET A 1 18.19 -27.32 -17.12
CA MET A 1 18.48 -26.32 -16.08
C MET A 1 17.48 -25.19 -16.29
N THR A 2 16.41 -25.17 -15.54
CA THR A 2 15.44 -24.07 -15.54
C THR A 2 16.11 -22.90 -14.84
N GLU A 3 16.46 -21.83 -15.59
CA GLU A 3 16.82 -20.55 -15.00
C GLU A 3 15.69 -20.15 -14.05
N GLN A 4 15.98 -20.14 -12.75
CA GLN A 4 15.07 -19.56 -11.77
C GLN A 4 14.91 -18.07 -12.12
N MET A 5 13.72 -17.70 -12.61
CA MET A 5 13.37 -16.30 -12.81
C MET A 5 13.66 -15.53 -11.53
N PRO A 6 14.35 -14.40 -11.60
CA PRO A 6 14.74 -13.68 -10.40
C PRO A 6 13.47 -13.20 -9.68
N ASN A 7 13.28 -13.64 -8.45
CA ASN A 7 12.21 -13.16 -7.57
C ASN A 7 12.37 -11.64 -7.37
N VAL A 8 11.58 -10.86 -8.10
CA VAL A 8 11.66 -9.39 -8.09
C VAL A 8 11.37 -8.86 -6.69
N LEU A 9 10.39 -9.45 -5.99
CA LEU A 9 10.03 -9.08 -4.63
C LEU A 9 11.20 -9.24 -3.66
N ALA A 10 11.93 -10.35 -3.72
CA ALA A 10 13.09 -10.59 -2.86
C ALA A 10 14.19 -9.53 -3.06
N LYS A 11 14.43 -9.10 -4.30
CA LYS A 11 15.38 -8.02 -4.61
C LYS A 11 14.93 -6.67 -4.03
N ILE A 12 13.64 -6.39 -4.11
CA ILE A 12 13.07 -5.15 -3.57
C ILE A 12 13.23 -5.12 -2.05
N VAL A 13 12.83 -6.20 -1.36
CA VAL A 13 12.92 -6.30 0.11
C VAL A 13 14.35 -6.20 0.60
N ALA A 14 15.29 -6.90 -0.05
CA ALA A 14 16.72 -6.82 0.30
C ALA A 14 17.26 -5.39 0.16
N HIS A 15 16.85 -4.67 -0.89
CA HIS A 15 17.24 -3.27 -1.05
C HIS A 15 16.60 -2.38 0.02
N LYS A 16 15.32 -2.60 0.34
CA LYS A 16 14.57 -1.81 1.32
C LYS A 16 15.20 -1.84 2.71
N ALA A 17 15.75 -2.95 3.13
CA ALA A 17 16.48 -3.02 4.41
C ALA A 17 17.64 -2.01 4.50
N GLY A 18 18.43 -1.90 3.44
CA GLY A 18 19.52 -0.90 3.36
C GLY A 18 18.99 0.53 3.28
N GLU A 19 17.93 0.76 2.53
CA GLU A 19 17.28 2.08 2.41
C GLU A 19 16.73 2.55 3.76
N VAL A 20 16.03 1.69 4.50
CA VAL A 20 15.51 2.00 5.83
C VAL A 20 16.64 2.29 6.82
N ALA A 21 17.74 1.53 6.79
CA ALA A 21 18.91 1.79 7.63
C ALA A 21 19.52 3.17 7.32
N ALA A 22 19.64 3.53 6.05
CA ALA A 22 20.13 4.85 5.63
C ALA A 22 19.19 5.98 6.07
N LEU A 23 17.88 5.81 5.93
CA LEU A 23 16.87 6.77 6.39
C LEU A 23 16.95 6.99 7.90
N LYS A 24 17.05 5.91 8.69
CA LYS A 24 17.22 5.99 10.16
C LYS A 24 18.49 6.74 10.56
N ALA A 25 19.57 6.57 9.81
CA ALA A 25 20.82 7.27 10.08
C ALA A 25 20.73 8.76 9.71
N ALA A 26 20.12 9.09 8.57
CA ALA A 26 19.97 10.46 8.11
C ALA A 26 18.94 11.26 8.90
N GLN A 27 17.84 10.64 9.33
CA GLN A 27 16.76 11.25 10.10
C GLN A 27 16.31 10.29 11.21
N PRO A 28 17.00 10.25 12.35
CA PRO A 28 16.63 9.38 13.47
C PRO A 28 15.18 9.64 13.94
N LEU A 29 14.46 8.59 14.34
CA LEU A 29 13.07 8.67 14.81
C LEU A 29 12.89 9.71 15.91
N THR A 30 13.86 9.84 16.82
CA THR A 30 13.86 10.80 17.92
C THR A 30 13.77 12.27 17.47
N THR A 31 14.15 12.57 16.22
CA THR A 31 14.12 13.94 15.68
C THR A 31 12.73 14.41 15.28
N PHE A 32 11.78 13.49 15.07
CA PHE A 32 10.43 13.84 14.62
C PHE A 32 9.29 13.13 15.36
N ILE A 33 9.56 12.13 16.20
CA ILE A 33 8.52 11.33 16.87
C ILE A 33 7.52 12.18 17.66
N THR A 34 7.97 13.27 18.30
CA THR A 34 7.10 14.18 19.06
C THR A 34 6.12 14.98 18.18
N GLN A 35 6.37 15.03 16.88
CA GLN A 35 5.52 15.71 15.89
C GLN A 35 4.51 14.74 15.27
N VAL A 36 4.73 13.41 15.40
CA VAL A 36 3.83 12.40 14.88
C VAL A 36 2.57 12.35 15.75
N LYS A 37 1.43 12.62 15.12
CA LYS A 37 0.11 12.55 15.78
C LYS A 37 -0.73 11.46 15.12
N PRO A 38 -1.57 10.74 15.88
CA PRO A 38 -2.54 9.83 15.32
C PRO A 38 -3.40 10.51 14.27
N THR A 39 -3.77 9.79 13.22
CA THR A 39 -4.64 10.36 12.19
C THR A 39 -6.08 10.53 12.71
N GLN A 40 -6.77 11.52 12.17
CA GLN A 40 -8.20 11.76 12.39
C GLN A 40 -9.03 11.39 11.14
N ARG A 41 -8.39 10.90 10.08
CA ARG A 41 -9.06 10.46 8.86
C ARG A 41 -9.20 8.95 8.87
N ASP A 42 -10.43 8.49 8.75
CA ASP A 42 -10.74 7.07 8.72
C ASP A 42 -10.72 6.55 7.28
N PHE A 43 -9.61 5.91 6.91
CA PHE A 43 -9.42 5.31 5.60
C PHE A 43 -10.39 4.15 5.36
N LEU A 44 -10.64 3.34 6.37
CA LEU A 44 -11.55 2.20 6.28
C LEU A 44 -13.01 2.65 6.13
N ALA A 45 -13.44 3.65 6.91
CA ALA A 45 -14.80 4.20 6.81
C ALA A 45 -15.07 4.80 5.42
N ALA A 46 -14.07 5.43 4.78
CA ALA A 46 -14.21 5.94 3.42
C ALA A 46 -14.50 4.83 2.41
N LEU A 47 -13.99 3.61 2.63
CA LEU A 47 -14.21 2.45 1.76
C LEU A 47 -15.48 1.66 2.11
N LYS A 48 -16.08 1.84 3.29
CA LYS A 48 -17.31 1.15 3.72
C LYS A 48 -18.60 1.83 3.26
N GLN A 49 -18.52 2.93 2.52
CA GLN A 49 -19.70 3.61 1.97
C GLN A 49 -20.38 2.74 0.90
N ALA A 50 -21.68 2.96 0.67
CA ALA A 50 -22.45 2.19 -0.31
C ALA A 50 -21.91 2.35 -1.75
N GLY A 51 -21.88 1.27 -2.52
CA GLY A 51 -21.41 1.20 -3.90
C GLY A 51 -19.90 0.98 -4.03
N PRO A 52 -19.37 0.86 -5.26
CA PRO A 52 -17.94 0.67 -5.49
C PRO A 52 -17.15 1.90 -5.05
N ARG A 53 -16.05 1.66 -4.35
CA ARG A 53 -15.14 2.68 -3.83
C ARG A 53 -13.79 2.59 -4.51
N PHE A 54 -13.11 3.72 -4.68
CA PHE A 54 -11.90 3.81 -5.46
C PHE A 54 -10.72 4.32 -4.61
N ILE A 55 -9.66 3.52 -4.60
CA ILE A 55 -8.33 3.95 -4.18
C ILE A 55 -7.58 4.30 -5.46
N LEU A 56 -7.34 5.59 -5.72
CA LEU A 56 -6.59 6.02 -6.91
C LEU A 56 -5.10 6.18 -6.57
N GLU A 57 -4.23 5.66 -7.42
CA GLU A 57 -2.81 5.53 -7.12
C GLU A 57 -1.94 6.55 -7.85
N CYS A 58 -1.12 7.30 -7.12
CA CYS A 58 -0.06 8.16 -7.62
C CYS A 58 1.21 7.34 -7.86
N LYS A 59 1.41 6.88 -9.10
CA LYS A 59 2.54 6.04 -9.51
C LYS A 59 3.25 6.60 -10.73
N LYS A 60 4.54 6.92 -10.55
CA LYS A 60 5.39 7.45 -11.62
C LYS A 60 6.00 6.36 -12.48
N ALA A 61 6.47 5.29 -11.86
CA ALA A 61 7.11 4.15 -12.50
C ALA A 61 6.77 2.83 -11.81
N SER A 62 7.06 1.70 -12.43
CA SER A 62 6.96 0.36 -11.82
C SER A 62 7.95 -0.62 -12.44
N PRO A 63 8.35 -1.70 -11.74
CA PRO A 63 9.22 -2.74 -12.28
C PRO A 63 8.67 -3.39 -13.55
N SER A 64 7.34 -3.52 -13.66
CA SER A 64 6.69 -4.19 -14.79
C SER A 64 6.49 -3.33 -16.03
N LYS A 65 6.48 -1.99 -15.88
CA LYS A 65 6.18 -1.06 -16.99
C LYS A 65 7.25 0.04 -17.18
N GLY A 66 8.28 0.08 -16.33
CA GLY A 66 9.25 1.17 -16.34
C GLY A 66 8.60 2.51 -16.00
N LEU A 67 9.01 3.58 -16.66
CA LEU A 67 8.43 4.92 -16.51
C LEU A 67 7.01 4.93 -17.10
N ILE A 68 6.00 5.21 -16.26
CA ILE A 68 4.58 5.25 -16.64
C ILE A 68 4.18 6.68 -17.01
N ARG A 69 4.64 7.67 -16.23
CA ARG A 69 4.32 9.08 -16.43
C ARG A 69 5.57 9.93 -16.37
N SER A 70 6.02 10.42 -17.52
CA SER A 70 7.12 11.38 -17.62
C SER A 70 6.72 12.76 -17.07
N ASP A 71 5.45 13.12 -17.23
CA ASP A 71 4.78 14.35 -16.79
C ASP A 71 4.14 14.21 -15.39
N PHE A 72 4.78 13.46 -14.48
CA PHE A 72 4.23 13.20 -13.15
C PHE A 72 4.08 14.49 -12.34
N ASN A 73 2.82 14.98 -12.25
CA ASN A 73 2.46 16.21 -11.56
C ASN A 73 1.41 15.95 -10.49
N LEU A 74 1.82 16.05 -9.22
CA LEU A 74 0.94 15.78 -8.08
C LEU A 74 -0.21 16.79 -7.95
N ALA A 75 -0.01 18.05 -8.34
CA ALA A 75 -1.07 19.05 -8.27
C ALA A 75 -2.19 18.76 -9.25
N GLU A 76 -1.86 18.30 -10.46
CA GLU A 76 -2.87 17.87 -11.44
C GLU A 76 -3.56 16.58 -11.00
N LEU A 77 -2.83 15.61 -10.48
CA LEU A 77 -3.41 14.39 -9.92
C LEU A 77 -4.35 14.71 -8.76
N ALA A 78 -3.96 15.61 -7.86
CA ALA A 78 -4.76 16.02 -6.70
C ALA A 78 -6.11 16.64 -7.11
N LYS A 79 -6.15 17.45 -8.19
CA LYS A 79 -7.40 18.02 -8.71
C LYS A 79 -8.38 16.93 -9.13
N VAL A 80 -7.90 15.91 -9.86
CA VAL A 80 -8.75 14.80 -10.35
C VAL A 80 -9.08 13.83 -9.22
N TYR A 81 -8.07 13.38 -8.46
CA TYR A 81 -8.26 12.38 -7.41
C TYR A 81 -9.06 12.94 -6.23
N GLY A 82 -8.93 14.23 -5.93
CA GLY A 82 -9.77 14.90 -4.93
C GLY A 82 -11.28 14.84 -5.24
N GLN A 83 -11.65 14.75 -6.53
CA GLN A 83 -13.04 14.65 -6.95
C GLN A 83 -13.54 13.19 -7.00
N TYR A 84 -12.73 12.27 -7.51
CA TYR A 84 -13.18 10.93 -7.88
C TYR A 84 -12.69 9.82 -6.95
N ALA A 85 -11.63 10.02 -6.18
CA ALA A 85 -11.14 9.02 -5.23
C ALA A 85 -11.92 9.07 -3.92
N ASP A 86 -12.13 7.90 -3.32
CA ASP A 86 -12.51 7.80 -1.91
C ASP A 86 -11.26 7.87 -1.02
N CYS A 87 -10.19 7.20 -1.47
CA CYS A 87 -8.85 7.25 -0.87
C CYS A 87 -7.79 7.38 -1.96
N ILE A 88 -6.59 7.84 -1.60
CA ILE A 88 -5.49 8.01 -2.54
C ILE A 88 -4.27 7.23 -2.05
N SER A 89 -3.70 6.40 -2.93
CA SER A 89 -2.45 5.67 -2.68
C SER A 89 -1.27 6.44 -3.24
N VAL A 90 -0.21 6.58 -2.44
CA VAL A 90 0.99 7.32 -2.83
C VAL A 90 2.22 6.43 -2.67
N LEU A 91 2.91 6.12 -3.78
CA LEU A 91 4.15 5.36 -3.78
C LEU A 91 5.29 6.18 -3.17
N THR A 92 6.04 5.55 -2.25
CA THR A 92 7.23 6.16 -1.64
C THR A 92 8.52 5.42 -1.94
N ASP A 93 8.46 4.19 -2.47
CA ASP A 93 9.64 3.46 -2.92
C ASP A 93 10.35 4.21 -4.06
N GLU A 94 11.60 4.63 -3.81
CA GLU A 94 12.34 5.47 -4.75
C GLU A 94 12.95 4.66 -5.89
N LYS A 95 13.61 3.56 -5.58
CA LYS A 95 14.41 2.82 -6.57
C LYS A 95 13.57 2.14 -7.64
N PHE A 96 12.48 1.49 -7.27
CA PHE A 96 11.71 0.64 -8.18
C PHE A 96 10.45 1.33 -8.72
N PHE A 97 9.93 2.32 -7.99
CA PHE A 97 8.70 3.02 -8.36
C PHE A 97 8.88 4.52 -8.59
N GLN A 98 10.09 5.06 -8.38
CA GLN A 98 10.40 6.49 -8.43
C GLN A 98 9.44 7.32 -7.54
N GLY A 99 9.01 6.70 -6.43
CA GLY A 99 8.23 7.33 -5.38
C GLY A 99 9.11 8.16 -4.44
N LYS A 100 8.50 8.90 -3.52
CA LYS A 100 9.21 9.67 -2.47
C LYS A 100 8.29 9.97 -1.31
N TYR A 101 8.82 10.05 -0.08
CA TYR A 101 8.05 10.51 1.08
C TYR A 101 7.53 11.95 0.92
N GLU A 102 8.25 12.80 0.17
CA GLU A 102 7.79 14.15 -0.18
C GLU A 102 6.49 14.14 -0.97
N TYR A 103 6.22 13.09 -1.74
CA TYR A 103 4.96 12.98 -2.50
C TYR A 103 3.76 12.80 -1.55
N LEU A 104 3.91 12.04 -0.45
CA LEU A 104 2.89 11.96 0.60
C LEU A 104 2.63 13.34 1.21
N ARG A 105 3.70 14.06 1.60
CA ARG A 105 3.60 15.38 2.21
C ARG A 105 2.95 16.39 1.27
N THR A 106 3.36 16.38 0.01
CA THR A 106 2.78 17.27 -1.02
C THR A 106 1.31 16.93 -1.24
N MET A 107 0.96 15.66 -1.43
CA MET A 107 -0.43 15.24 -1.62
C MET A 107 -1.29 15.58 -0.41
N ARG A 108 -0.78 15.41 0.82
CA ARG A 108 -1.49 15.79 2.05
C ARG A 108 -1.85 17.27 2.10
N GLY A 109 -0.98 18.15 1.58
CA GLY A 109 -1.25 19.59 1.47
C GLY A 109 -2.26 19.97 0.39
N LEU A 110 -2.55 19.06 -0.55
CA LEU A 110 -3.41 19.33 -1.72
C LEU A 110 -4.82 18.73 -1.58
N VAL A 111 -5.02 17.70 -0.76
CA VAL A 111 -6.28 16.97 -0.64
C VAL A 111 -6.65 16.66 0.80
N ASP A 112 -7.97 16.56 1.09
CA ASP A 112 -8.47 16.09 2.38
C ASP A 112 -8.79 14.59 2.42
N LYS A 113 -8.69 13.89 1.28
CA LYS A 113 -8.93 12.45 1.19
C LYS A 113 -7.93 11.66 2.04
N PRO A 114 -8.33 10.50 2.62
CA PRO A 114 -7.39 9.62 3.30
C PRO A 114 -6.30 9.13 2.36
N LEU A 115 -5.04 9.12 2.85
CA LEU A 115 -3.86 8.72 2.09
C LEU A 115 -3.30 7.39 2.56
N LEU A 116 -3.03 6.49 1.61
CA LEU A 116 -2.29 5.25 1.82
C LEU A 116 -0.80 5.46 1.55
N HIS A 117 0.04 5.14 2.53
CA HIS A 117 1.48 4.97 2.37
C HIS A 117 1.73 3.62 1.67
N LYS A 118 2.05 3.67 0.38
CA LYS A 118 2.29 2.49 -0.46
C LYS A 118 3.80 2.29 -0.61
N ASP A 119 4.33 1.34 0.14
CA ASP A 119 5.75 0.96 0.16
C ASP A 119 5.90 -0.49 0.62
N PHE A 120 7.11 -1.04 0.57
CA PHE A 120 7.47 -2.33 1.18
C PHE A 120 7.85 -2.07 2.63
N ILE A 121 6.85 -2.14 3.52
CA ILE A 121 7.01 -1.85 4.95
C ILE A 121 7.59 -3.08 5.65
N ILE A 122 8.78 -2.91 6.25
CA ILE A 122 9.50 -3.95 6.98
C ILE A 122 9.95 -3.49 8.38
N ASP A 123 9.70 -2.23 8.72
CA ASP A 123 10.17 -1.62 9.96
C ASP A 123 9.18 -0.53 10.42
N SER A 124 8.93 -0.47 11.73
CA SER A 124 8.03 0.52 12.33
C SER A 124 8.43 1.98 12.06
N TYR A 125 9.72 2.23 11.87
CA TYR A 125 10.21 3.55 11.45
C TYR A 125 9.51 4.07 10.21
N GLN A 126 9.27 3.21 9.21
CA GLN A 126 8.58 3.60 7.98
C GLN A 126 7.13 4.03 8.26
N ILE A 127 6.45 3.38 9.22
CA ILE A 127 5.08 3.74 9.61
C ILE A 127 5.06 5.13 10.27
N TYR A 128 5.98 5.38 11.21
CA TYR A 128 6.11 6.70 11.83
C TYR A 128 6.44 7.79 10.81
N LEU A 129 7.39 7.52 9.89
CA LEU A 129 7.78 8.47 8.86
C LEU A 129 6.62 8.71 7.86
N GLY A 130 5.93 7.67 7.44
CA GLY A 130 4.74 7.78 6.59
C GLY A 130 3.65 8.62 7.24
N ARG A 131 3.36 8.39 8.54
CA ARG A 131 2.42 9.20 9.30
C ARG A 131 2.89 10.65 9.44
N HIS A 132 4.17 10.88 9.74
CA HIS A 132 4.77 12.22 9.78
C HIS A 132 4.61 12.97 8.45
N CYS A 133 4.65 12.24 7.33
CA CYS A 133 4.40 12.79 5.99
C CYS A 133 2.91 12.90 5.63
N GLY A 134 1.98 12.49 6.51
CA GLY A 134 0.55 12.70 6.33
C GLY A 134 -0.27 11.49 5.88
N ALA A 135 0.29 10.27 5.89
CA ALA A 135 -0.45 9.05 5.60
C ALA A 135 -1.50 8.74 6.68
N ASP A 136 -2.63 8.19 6.29
CA ASP A 136 -3.74 7.78 7.15
C ASP A 136 -3.91 6.25 7.16
N ALA A 137 -3.27 5.58 6.23
CA ALA A 137 -3.21 4.12 6.15
C ALA A 137 -1.82 3.67 5.70
N VAL A 138 -1.50 2.41 5.95
CA VAL A 138 -0.23 1.77 5.57
C VAL A 138 -0.48 0.42 4.92
N LEU A 139 0.34 0.08 3.92
CA LEU A 139 0.34 -1.24 3.29
C LEU A 139 1.20 -2.21 4.09
N LEU A 140 0.64 -3.36 4.47
CA LEU A 140 1.40 -4.49 5.01
C LEU A 140 1.19 -5.72 4.12
N MET A 141 2.27 -6.28 3.59
CA MET A 141 2.23 -7.37 2.61
C MET A 141 2.56 -8.70 3.27
N LEU A 142 1.65 -9.69 3.23
CA LEU A 142 1.90 -11.02 3.78
C LEU A 142 2.85 -11.88 2.92
N SER A 143 3.14 -11.44 1.70
CA SER A 143 4.22 -11.98 0.87
C SER A 143 5.62 -11.55 1.33
N VAL A 144 5.73 -10.54 2.19
CA VAL A 144 6.98 -9.97 2.72
C VAL A 144 7.16 -10.29 4.20
N LEU A 145 6.08 -10.19 4.98
CA LEU A 145 6.10 -10.28 6.43
C LEU A 145 5.67 -11.67 6.92
N ASN A 146 6.34 -12.17 7.93
CA ASN A 146 5.79 -13.25 8.74
C ASN A 146 4.72 -12.73 9.70
N ASP A 147 4.01 -13.63 10.40
CA ASP A 147 2.88 -13.26 11.25
C ASP A 147 3.28 -12.41 12.46
N GLU A 148 4.46 -12.60 13.00
CA GLU A 148 4.97 -11.84 14.13
C GLU A 148 5.34 -10.41 13.71
N GLU A 149 6.07 -10.27 12.61
CA GLU A 149 6.41 -8.97 12.02
C GLU A 149 5.14 -8.19 11.65
N TYR A 150 4.16 -8.88 11.05
CA TYR A 150 2.87 -8.26 10.72
C TYR A 150 2.17 -7.72 11.97
N ARG A 151 2.07 -8.51 13.06
CA ARG A 151 1.42 -8.08 14.32
C ARG A 151 2.12 -6.87 14.92
N GLN A 152 3.44 -6.85 14.94
CA GLN A 152 4.22 -5.73 15.48
C GLN A 152 3.98 -4.44 14.67
N LEU A 153 4.02 -4.53 13.34
CA LEU A 153 3.78 -3.38 12.47
C LEU A 153 2.32 -2.91 12.51
N ALA A 154 1.37 -3.84 12.57
CA ALA A 154 -0.05 -3.52 12.71
C ALA A 154 -0.35 -2.84 14.05
N ALA A 155 0.30 -3.27 15.15
CA ALA A 155 0.21 -2.59 16.44
C ALA A 155 0.73 -1.15 16.37
N THR A 156 1.88 -0.93 15.73
CA THR A 156 2.41 0.43 15.50
C THR A 156 1.45 1.29 14.70
N ALA A 157 0.82 0.74 13.67
CA ALA A 157 -0.19 1.46 12.90
C ALA A 157 -1.43 1.81 13.75
N ALA A 158 -1.87 0.87 14.61
CA ALA A 158 -3.01 1.08 15.51
C ALA A 158 -2.74 2.20 16.53
N GLU A 159 -1.53 2.30 17.10
CA GLU A 159 -1.15 3.42 17.99
C GLU A 159 -1.30 4.79 17.32
N LEU A 160 -1.19 4.84 16.00
CA LEU A 160 -1.31 6.05 15.19
C LEU A 160 -2.71 6.21 14.55
N ASN A 161 -3.68 5.37 14.92
CA ASN A 161 -5.02 5.28 14.32
C ASN A 161 -4.98 5.07 12.79
N MET A 162 -3.89 4.51 12.25
CA MET A 162 -3.76 4.23 10.83
C MET A 162 -4.45 2.92 10.46
N THR A 163 -5.21 2.91 9.39
CA THR A 163 -5.76 1.69 8.81
C THR A 163 -4.63 0.87 8.18
N VAL A 164 -4.64 -0.45 8.36
CA VAL A 164 -3.75 -1.38 7.67
C VAL A 164 -4.48 -1.95 6.46
N LEU A 165 -3.95 -1.71 5.26
CA LEU A 165 -4.30 -2.47 4.06
C LEU A 165 -3.40 -3.71 4.01
N THR A 166 -3.99 -4.88 4.27
CA THR A 166 -3.27 -6.16 4.28
C THR A 166 -3.29 -6.76 2.89
N GLU A 167 -2.16 -6.73 2.18
CA GLU A 167 -2.06 -7.25 0.82
C GLU A 167 -1.79 -8.75 0.81
N VAL A 168 -2.55 -9.47 -0.02
CA VAL A 168 -2.45 -10.91 -0.26
C VAL A 168 -2.47 -11.21 -1.76
N SER A 169 -1.81 -12.28 -2.20
CA SER A 169 -1.74 -12.68 -3.61
C SER A 169 -2.05 -14.16 -3.85
N ASN A 170 -2.22 -14.95 -2.80
CA ASN A 170 -2.49 -16.38 -2.89
C ASN A 170 -3.34 -16.87 -1.70
N ILE A 171 -3.71 -18.16 -1.73
CA ILE A 171 -4.58 -18.80 -0.73
C ILE A 171 -3.95 -18.74 0.66
N ASP A 172 -2.68 -19.12 0.80
CA ASP A 172 -2.01 -19.17 2.11
C ASP A 172 -1.94 -17.78 2.76
N GLU A 173 -1.57 -16.76 2.00
CA GLU A 173 -1.57 -15.37 2.47
C GLU A 173 -2.98 -14.90 2.87
N THR A 174 -4.02 -15.29 2.11
CA THR A 174 -5.41 -14.95 2.41
C THR A 174 -5.88 -15.60 3.72
N LEU A 175 -5.58 -16.87 3.93
CA LEU A 175 -5.92 -17.57 5.18
C LEU A 175 -5.17 -16.96 6.38
N ARG A 176 -3.91 -16.58 6.19
CA ARG A 176 -3.13 -15.85 7.20
C ARG A 176 -3.77 -14.49 7.52
N ALA A 177 -4.17 -13.71 6.52
CA ALA A 177 -4.84 -12.44 6.72
C ALA A 177 -6.12 -12.59 7.56
N VAL A 178 -6.92 -13.62 7.29
CA VAL A 178 -8.13 -13.95 8.07
C VAL A 178 -7.77 -14.33 9.50
N ALA A 179 -6.77 -15.19 9.71
CA ALA A 179 -6.30 -15.63 11.03
C ALA A 179 -5.69 -14.46 11.85
N LEU A 180 -5.09 -13.50 11.20
CA LEU A 180 -4.53 -12.27 11.77
C LEU A 180 -5.59 -11.19 12.03
N ASN A 181 -6.86 -11.47 11.77
CA ASN A 181 -7.99 -10.55 11.91
C ASN A 181 -7.88 -9.25 11.11
N ALA A 182 -7.26 -9.29 9.91
CA ALA A 182 -7.20 -8.16 9.01
C ALA A 182 -8.61 -7.67 8.63
N GLU A 183 -8.90 -6.39 8.83
CA GLU A 183 -10.22 -5.79 8.54
C GLU A 183 -10.33 -5.32 7.08
N LEU A 184 -9.24 -4.85 6.50
CA LEU A 184 -9.14 -4.42 5.11
C LEU A 184 -8.10 -5.28 4.40
N ILE A 185 -8.56 -6.07 3.44
CA ILE A 185 -7.73 -7.04 2.70
C ILE A 185 -7.66 -6.64 1.24
N GLY A 186 -6.44 -6.37 0.77
CA GLY A 186 -6.14 -6.09 -0.63
C GLY A 186 -5.73 -7.37 -1.36
N ILE A 187 -6.48 -7.77 -2.38
CA ILE A 187 -6.12 -8.90 -3.23
C ILE A 187 -5.38 -8.36 -4.44
N ASN A 188 -4.07 -8.59 -4.49
CA ASN A 188 -3.26 -8.17 -5.62
C ASN A 188 -3.33 -9.21 -6.76
N ASN A 189 -3.95 -8.82 -7.87
CA ASN A 189 -4.01 -9.63 -9.09
C ASN A 189 -2.67 -9.78 -9.78
N ARG A 190 -1.66 -8.98 -9.39
CA ARG A 190 -0.29 -9.09 -9.88
C ARG A 190 0.58 -9.81 -8.88
N ASP A 191 1.16 -10.94 -9.28
CA ASP A 191 2.21 -11.59 -8.50
C ASP A 191 3.52 -10.80 -8.65
N LEU A 192 4.04 -10.26 -7.55
CA LEU A 192 5.28 -9.47 -7.57
C LEU A 192 6.54 -10.32 -7.67
N ARG A 193 6.41 -11.65 -7.63
CA ARG A 193 7.54 -12.58 -7.81
C ARG A 193 7.92 -12.69 -9.29
N ASP A 194 6.92 -12.76 -10.19
CA ASP A 194 7.09 -12.95 -11.65
C ASP A 194 6.43 -11.84 -12.49
N LEU A 195 5.71 -10.91 -11.86
CA LEU A 195 4.96 -9.79 -12.45
C LEU A 195 3.77 -10.20 -13.33
N SER A 196 3.36 -11.46 -13.31
CA SER A 196 2.15 -11.93 -13.98
C SER A 196 0.90 -11.30 -13.37
N THR A 197 -0.17 -11.14 -14.17
CA THR A 197 -1.43 -10.54 -13.71
C THR A 197 -2.61 -11.41 -14.13
N ASN A 198 -3.45 -11.79 -13.16
CA ASN A 198 -4.65 -12.58 -13.39
C ASN A 198 -5.82 -12.07 -12.53
N LEU A 199 -6.85 -11.50 -13.16
CA LEU A 199 -8.04 -10.98 -12.47
C LEU A 199 -8.85 -12.06 -11.72
N ASN A 200 -8.76 -13.32 -12.13
CA ASN A 200 -9.40 -14.42 -11.43
C ASN A 200 -8.86 -14.59 -9.99
N THR A 201 -7.68 -14.07 -9.69
CA THR A 201 -7.13 -14.06 -8.34
C THR A 201 -8.11 -13.40 -7.36
N SER A 202 -8.62 -12.20 -7.67
CA SER A 202 -9.62 -11.53 -6.83
C SER A 202 -10.88 -12.37 -6.64
N PHE A 203 -11.45 -12.95 -7.70
CA PHE A 203 -12.66 -13.76 -7.60
C PHE A 203 -12.48 -15.04 -6.79
N ASN A 204 -11.31 -15.66 -6.87
CA ASN A 204 -11.02 -16.91 -6.16
C ASN A 204 -10.72 -16.66 -4.68
N LEU A 205 -9.90 -15.65 -4.38
CA LEU A 205 -9.47 -15.37 -3.01
C LEU A 205 -10.56 -14.68 -2.18
N ALA A 206 -11.39 -13.84 -2.79
CA ALA A 206 -12.50 -13.18 -2.09
C ALA A 206 -13.48 -14.18 -1.45
N LYS A 207 -13.65 -15.36 -2.03
CA LYS A 207 -14.50 -16.43 -1.48
C LYS A 207 -13.99 -17.03 -0.17
N LEU A 208 -12.71 -16.85 0.13
CA LEU A 208 -12.07 -17.34 1.35
C LEU A 208 -12.14 -16.31 2.49
N ILE A 209 -12.56 -15.08 2.19
CA ILE A 209 -12.62 -13.98 3.16
C ILE A 209 -14.03 -13.96 3.78
N PRO A 210 -14.15 -14.04 5.11
CA PRO A 210 -15.45 -13.98 5.79
C PRO A 210 -16.20 -12.67 5.53
N GLU A 211 -17.53 -12.75 5.55
CA GLU A 211 -18.39 -11.56 5.53
C GLU A 211 -18.02 -10.57 6.64
N GLY A 212 -18.23 -9.28 6.38
CA GLY A 212 -17.90 -8.20 7.32
C GLY A 212 -16.49 -7.64 7.16
N ARG A 213 -15.61 -8.28 6.38
CA ARG A 213 -14.32 -7.70 5.99
C ARG A 213 -14.46 -6.82 4.75
N THR A 214 -13.66 -5.76 4.67
CA THR A 214 -13.59 -4.94 3.45
C THR A 214 -12.54 -5.51 2.52
N VAL A 215 -12.91 -5.73 1.25
CA VAL A 215 -12.01 -6.31 0.24
C VAL A 215 -11.74 -5.29 -0.85
N VAL A 216 -10.47 -5.17 -1.23
CA VAL A 216 -10.01 -4.34 -2.34
C VAL A 216 -9.38 -5.26 -3.39
N SER A 217 -9.77 -5.10 -4.66
CA SER A 217 -9.08 -5.73 -5.79
C SER A 217 -8.04 -4.78 -6.37
N GLU A 218 -6.79 -5.23 -6.44
CA GLU A 218 -5.65 -4.40 -6.87
C GLU A 218 -5.03 -4.94 -8.15
N SER A 219 -4.54 -4.05 -9.00
CA SER A 219 -3.86 -4.35 -10.26
C SER A 219 -4.74 -4.97 -11.35
N GLY A 220 -4.44 -4.63 -12.61
CA GLY A 220 -5.02 -5.29 -13.79
C GLY A 220 -6.45 -4.89 -14.15
N ILE A 221 -7.08 -3.96 -13.45
CA ILE A 221 -8.42 -3.47 -13.75
C ILE A 221 -8.30 -2.27 -14.71
N TYR A 222 -8.78 -2.43 -15.93
CA TYR A 222 -8.62 -1.43 -17.00
C TYR A 222 -9.94 -0.96 -17.61
N THR A 223 -11.04 -1.69 -17.40
CA THR A 223 -12.32 -1.40 -18.05
C THR A 223 -13.46 -1.27 -17.05
N ASN A 224 -14.47 -0.49 -17.41
CA ASN A 224 -15.69 -0.35 -16.61
C ASN A 224 -16.39 -1.71 -16.39
N GLN A 225 -16.33 -2.62 -17.37
CA GLN A 225 -16.90 -3.96 -17.23
C GLN A 225 -16.18 -4.75 -16.12
N GLN A 226 -14.84 -4.65 -16.01
CA GLN A 226 -14.07 -5.32 -14.97
C GLN A 226 -14.34 -4.76 -13.56
N VAL A 227 -14.77 -3.50 -13.47
CA VAL A 227 -15.17 -2.89 -12.17
C VAL A 227 -16.55 -3.37 -11.73
N ARG A 228 -17.42 -3.75 -12.67
CA ARG A 228 -18.80 -4.16 -12.38
C ARG A 228 -18.96 -5.63 -12.00
N HIS A 229 -17.94 -6.43 -12.23
CA HIS A 229 -17.89 -7.84 -11.86
C HIS A 229 -17.33 -8.04 -10.45
#